data_f5e49b6b58278c19d069413e58fa5e8a
#
_entry.id   f5e49b6b58278c19d069413e58fa5e8a
#
_cell.length_a   1.000
_cell.length_b   1.000
_cell.length_c   1.000
_cell.angle_alpha   90.00
_cell.angle_beta   90.00
_cell.angle_gamma   90.00
#
_symmetry.space_group_name_H-M   'P 1'
#
loop_
_entity.id
_entity.type
_entity.pdbx_description
1 polymer ?
#
loop_
_entity_poly.entity_id
_entity_poly.type
_entity_poly.pdbx_seq_one_letter_code
_entity_poly.pdbx_strand_id
1 'polypeptide(L)'
;VKNNIEKTAIIPIHGILTKKPGAFDDFLGMTSYEKIQEEIEEASSNKDIETILLDIDSPGGEVNGLFDLADFIYESRAKKRIVAIANDDAYSAAYAIASSAEKVFVSRTSGVGSIGVIASHIDQSRFDEKQGIKYTTIFAGKRKNDLNPHEPISLESLKSLEEEVNRLYEILTELIARNRGLSVQAIKNTEAGLYFGEKAVEIGLADGVTTFFEFINKGENTMNKQTTTDLETDNLTKYRTEVVELIRLCNLSTMPEKIGEFIEQGVSIEQAREVLMELLAERTKKTEILSAIPQNSGEDLMMQVA
;
A
#
# COMPACT_ATOMS: atom_id res chain seq x y z
N VAL A 1 -2.08 6.01 -32.26
CA VAL A 1 -2.36 5.37 -30.99
C VAL A 1 -2.61 6.50 -30.02
N LYS A 2 -3.88 6.81 -29.69
CA LYS A 2 -4.22 7.81 -28.68
C LYS A 2 -3.74 7.27 -27.33
N ASN A 3 -2.94 8.04 -26.62
CA ASN A 3 -2.43 7.69 -25.30
C ASN A 3 -3.57 7.46 -24.31
N ASN A 4 -3.73 6.24 -23.84
CA ASN A 4 -4.69 5.88 -22.79
C ASN A 4 -4.34 6.55 -21.44
N ILE A 5 -3.12 7.08 -21.30
CA ILE A 5 -2.63 7.73 -20.09
C ILE A 5 -3.46 8.98 -19.73
N GLU A 6 -3.84 9.80 -20.72
CA GLU A 6 -4.55 11.07 -20.48
C GLU A 6 -5.92 10.89 -19.82
N LYS A 7 -6.49 9.67 -19.86
CA LYS A 7 -7.80 9.36 -19.30
C LYS A 7 -7.76 8.33 -18.17
N THR A 8 -6.58 8.07 -17.64
CA THR A 8 -6.37 7.12 -16.55
C THR A 8 -5.87 7.83 -15.30
N ALA A 9 -6.65 7.77 -14.24
CA ALA A 9 -6.17 8.17 -12.91
C ALA A 9 -5.37 7.01 -12.31
N ILE A 10 -4.15 7.27 -11.86
CA ILE A 10 -3.30 6.28 -11.21
C ILE A 10 -3.31 6.58 -9.71
N ILE A 11 -3.73 5.59 -8.91
CA ILE A 11 -3.80 5.70 -7.46
C ILE A 11 -2.76 4.76 -6.87
N PRO A 12 -1.68 5.29 -6.27
CA PRO A 12 -0.65 4.48 -5.64
C PRO A 12 -1.12 3.95 -4.28
N ILE A 13 -0.97 2.63 -4.08
CA ILE A 13 -1.31 1.92 -2.83
C ILE A 13 -0.05 1.20 -2.38
N HIS A 14 0.82 1.92 -1.68
CA HIS A 14 2.15 1.46 -1.34
C HIS A 14 2.36 1.32 0.16
N GLY A 15 3.23 0.38 0.53
CA GLY A 15 3.67 0.15 1.91
C GLY A 15 2.56 -0.36 2.83
N ILE A 16 2.70 -0.12 4.13
CA ILE A 16 1.75 -0.60 5.13
C ILE A 16 0.45 0.22 5.05
N LEU A 17 -0.68 -0.49 5.08
CA LEU A 17 -2.00 0.13 4.99
C LEU A 17 -2.57 0.41 6.38
N THR A 18 -3.06 1.62 6.57
CA THR A 18 -3.67 2.10 7.81
C THR A 18 -5.08 2.60 7.59
N LYS A 19 -5.90 2.69 8.64
CA LYS A 19 -7.25 3.22 8.50
C LYS A 19 -7.25 4.72 8.21
N LYS A 20 -6.45 5.47 8.95
CA LYS A 20 -6.45 6.94 8.92
C LYS A 20 -5.07 7.47 8.58
N PRO A 21 -5.00 8.63 7.89
CA PRO A 21 -3.73 9.23 7.60
C PRO A 21 -3.04 9.70 8.89
N GLY A 22 -1.78 9.33 9.03
CA GLY A 22 -0.88 9.79 10.09
C GLY A 22 -0.02 10.97 9.61
N ALA A 23 0.48 11.79 10.54
CA ALA A 23 1.31 12.94 10.21
C ALA A 23 2.64 12.57 9.49
N PHE A 24 3.06 11.31 9.57
CA PHE A 24 4.32 10.82 9.01
C PHE A 24 4.14 9.70 7.98
N ASP A 25 2.92 9.43 7.53
CA ASP A 25 2.65 8.29 6.63
C ASP A 25 3.46 8.36 5.35
N ASP A 26 3.52 9.52 4.70
CA ASP A 26 4.32 9.71 3.48
C ASP A 26 5.82 9.48 3.74
N PHE A 27 6.32 9.88 4.92
CA PHE A 27 7.72 9.65 5.31
C PHE A 27 8.01 8.17 5.60
N LEU A 28 7.05 7.47 6.17
CA LEU A 28 7.15 6.05 6.51
C LEU A 28 6.76 5.13 5.35
N GLY A 29 6.33 5.71 4.22
CA GLY A 29 5.86 4.94 3.07
C GLY A 29 4.57 4.19 3.36
N MET A 30 3.66 4.76 4.14
CA MET A 30 2.36 4.18 4.49
C MET A 30 1.24 4.80 3.65
N THR A 31 0.17 4.06 3.44
CA THR A 31 -1.01 4.56 2.72
C THR A 31 -2.27 4.32 3.56
N SER A 32 -3.12 5.34 3.69
CA SER A 32 -4.36 5.21 4.45
C SER A 32 -5.56 4.88 3.57
N TYR A 33 -6.52 4.14 4.13
CA TYR A 33 -7.78 3.79 3.45
C TYR A 33 -8.62 5.03 3.13
N GLU A 34 -8.62 6.01 4.04
CA GLU A 34 -9.34 7.28 3.82
C GLU A 34 -8.77 8.02 2.60
N LYS A 35 -7.43 8.09 2.44
CA LYS A 35 -6.78 8.72 1.28
C LYS A 35 -7.11 7.98 -0.02
N ILE A 36 -7.05 6.64 -0.01
CA ILE A 36 -7.42 5.84 -1.19
C ILE A 36 -8.88 6.13 -1.60
N GLN A 37 -9.79 6.18 -0.62
CA GLN A 37 -11.19 6.48 -0.89
C GLN A 37 -11.37 7.87 -1.50
N GLU A 38 -10.75 8.90 -0.94
CA GLU A 38 -10.79 10.28 -1.44
C GLU A 38 -10.29 10.37 -2.89
N GLU A 39 -9.16 9.75 -3.20
CA GLU A 39 -8.58 9.75 -4.55
C GLU A 39 -9.49 9.02 -5.56
N ILE A 40 -10.15 7.92 -5.17
CA ILE A 40 -11.13 7.23 -6.01
C ILE A 40 -12.38 8.08 -6.22
N GLU A 41 -12.88 8.77 -5.19
CA GLU A 41 -14.03 9.68 -5.30
C GLU A 41 -13.73 10.85 -6.24
N GLU A 42 -12.56 11.46 -6.13
CA GLU A 42 -12.11 12.53 -7.01
C GLU A 42 -12.01 12.05 -8.46
N ALA A 43 -11.31 10.94 -8.70
CA ALA A 43 -11.17 10.35 -10.04
C ALA A 43 -12.53 9.93 -10.63
N SER A 44 -13.43 9.39 -9.79
CA SER A 44 -14.78 8.98 -10.23
C SER A 44 -15.66 10.17 -10.63
N SER A 45 -15.45 11.32 -10.01
CA SER A 45 -16.19 12.56 -10.28
C SER A 45 -15.67 13.30 -11.51
N ASN A 46 -14.42 13.07 -11.91
CA ASN A 46 -13.79 13.71 -13.06
C ASN A 46 -14.28 13.08 -14.36
N LYS A 47 -14.90 13.88 -15.24
CA LYS A 47 -15.45 13.42 -16.51
C LYS A 47 -14.41 13.05 -17.56
N ASP A 48 -13.19 13.57 -17.43
CA ASP A 48 -12.08 13.30 -18.33
C ASP A 48 -11.42 11.96 -18.03
N ILE A 49 -11.59 11.41 -16.83
CA ILE A 49 -11.08 10.10 -16.43
C ILE A 49 -12.07 8.99 -16.84
N GLU A 50 -11.57 8.01 -17.56
CA GLU A 50 -12.33 6.81 -18.00
C GLU A 50 -11.96 5.57 -17.17
N THR A 51 -10.70 5.49 -16.71
CA THR A 51 -10.18 4.33 -15.96
C THR A 51 -9.46 4.81 -14.70
N ILE A 52 -9.66 4.09 -13.63
CA ILE A 52 -8.88 4.21 -12.38
C ILE A 52 -7.96 2.99 -12.30
N LEU A 53 -6.67 3.22 -12.20
CA LEU A 53 -5.65 2.19 -12.05
C LEU A 53 -5.10 2.23 -10.63
N LEU A 54 -5.34 1.16 -9.88
CA LEU A 54 -4.74 0.96 -8.56
C LEU A 54 -3.35 0.34 -8.78
N ASP A 55 -2.30 1.10 -8.50
CA ASP A 55 -0.90 0.67 -8.56
C ASP A 55 -0.48 0.18 -7.17
N ILE A 56 -0.36 -1.14 -7.00
CA ILE A 56 -0.25 -1.75 -5.68
C ILE A 56 1.15 -2.34 -5.48
N ASP A 57 1.78 -1.91 -4.37
CA ASP A 57 3.01 -2.47 -3.81
C ASP A 57 2.90 -2.44 -2.28
N SER A 58 2.25 -3.45 -1.71
CA SER A 58 1.88 -3.43 -0.29
C SER A 58 1.81 -4.83 0.33
N PRO A 59 2.38 -5.03 1.52
CA PRO A 59 2.24 -6.26 2.28
C PRO A 59 0.86 -6.41 2.96
N GLY A 60 0.01 -5.38 2.88
CA GLY A 60 -1.25 -5.29 3.60
C GLY A 60 -1.16 -4.33 4.79
N GLY A 61 -2.04 -4.52 5.78
CA GLY A 61 -2.09 -3.61 6.92
C GLY A 61 -3.26 -3.87 7.86
N GLU A 62 -3.83 -2.80 8.41
CA GLU A 62 -4.90 -2.86 9.40
C GLU A 62 -6.19 -3.45 8.85
N VAL A 63 -6.90 -4.21 9.71
CA VAL A 63 -8.22 -4.75 9.35
C VAL A 63 -9.31 -3.68 9.43
N ASN A 64 -9.17 -2.74 10.38
CA ASN A 64 -10.17 -1.70 10.60
C ASN A 64 -10.29 -0.77 9.39
N GLY A 65 -11.51 -0.70 8.81
CA GLY A 65 -11.82 0.12 7.64
C GLY A 65 -11.53 -0.56 6.29
N LEU A 66 -10.84 -1.71 6.28
CA LEU A 66 -10.52 -2.45 5.06
C LEU A 66 -11.77 -2.87 4.29
N PHE A 67 -12.71 -3.49 4.99
CA PHE A 67 -13.90 -4.06 4.33
C PHE A 67 -14.80 -2.97 3.76
N ASP A 68 -14.91 -1.83 4.46
CA ASP A 68 -15.67 -0.67 3.98
C ASP A 68 -15.05 -0.09 2.71
N LEU A 69 -13.72 0.05 2.67
CA LEU A 69 -13.01 0.50 1.47
C LEU A 69 -13.15 -0.49 0.32
N ALA A 70 -13.01 -1.79 0.60
CA ALA A 70 -13.14 -2.83 -0.42
C ALA A 70 -14.55 -2.85 -1.05
N ASP A 71 -15.60 -2.70 -0.25
CA ASP A 71 -16.97 -2.59 -0.72
C ASP A 71 -17.19 -1.30 -1.51
N PHE A 72 -16.65 -0.18 -1.04
CA PHE A 72 -16.70 1.09 -1.76
C PHE A 72 -16.05 1.00 -3.15
N ILE A 73 -14.87 0.35 -3.26
CA ILE A 73 -14.19 0.13 -4.55
C ILE A 73 -15.06 -0.75 -5.45
N TYR A 74 -15.58 -1.85 -4.90
CA TYR A 74 -16.44 -2.77 -5.64
C TYR A 74 -17.68 -2.07 -6.22
N GLU A 75 -18.36 -1.24 -5.46
CA GLU A 75 -19.52 -0.45 -5.88
C GLU A 75 -19.14 0.64 -6.89
N SER A 76 -17.98 1.25 -6.72
CA SER A 76 -17.47 2.32 -7.61
C SER A 76 -17.21 1.85 -9.04
N ARG A 77 -17.06 0.53 -9.27
CA ARG A 77 -16.96 -0.06 -10.62
C ARG A 77 -18.19 0.24 -11.51
N ALA A 78 -19.35 0.50 -10.91
CA ALA A 78 -20.53 0.93 -11.66
C ALA A 78 -20.40 2.34 -12.26
N LYS A 79 -19.49 3.16 -11.73
CA LYS A 79 -19.29 4.55 -12.18
C LYS A 79 -18.10 4.69 -13.12
N LYS A 80 -17.01 4.01 -12.82
CA LYS A 80 -15.74 4.05 -13.56
C LYS A 80 -15.15 2.64 -13.62
N ARG A 81 -14.42 2.38 -14.67
CA ARG A 81 -13.61 1.17 -14.76
C ARG A 81 -12.48 1.24 -13.76
N ILE A 82 -12.37 0.28 -12.87
CA ILE A 82 -11.30 0.18 -11.86
C ILE A 82 -10.50 -1.08 -12.12
N VAL A 83 -9.20 -0.94 -12.30
CA VAL A 83 -8.26 -2.04 -12.54
C VAL A 83 -7.16 -1.97 -11.49
N ALA A 84 -6.72 -3.12 -10.99
CA ALA A 84 -5.61 -3.22 -10.07
C ALA A 84 -4.41 -3.90 -10.74
N ILE A 85 -3.22 -3.39 -10.48
CA ILE A 85 -1.96 -4.04 -10.82
C ILE A 85 -1.15 -4.23 -9.55
N ALA A 86 -0.85 -5.49 -9.20
CA ALA A 86 0.22 -5.77 -8.27
C ALA A 86 1.53 -5.58 -9.05
N ASN A 87 2.06 -4.37 -9.01
CA ASN A 87 3.27 -3.99 -9.72
C ASN A 87 4.50 -4.63 -9.08
N ASP A 88 4.49 -4.69 -7.74
CA ASP A 88 5.37 -5.54 -6.95
C ASP A 88 4.50 -6.55 -6.18
N ASP A 89 4.04 -6.25 -4.98
CA ASP A 89 3.25 -7.18 -4.18
C ASP A 89 1.87 -6.62 -3.81
N ALA A 90 0.85 -7.47 -3.78
CA ALA A 90 -0.46 -7.16 -3.20
C ALA A 90 -0.89 -8.28 -2.26
N TYR A 91 -0.54 -8.15 -0.97
CA TYR A 91 -0.79 -9.18 0.03
C TYR A 91 -1.85 -8.76 1.06
N SER A 92 -2.55 -9.75 1.62
CA SER A 92 -3.47 -9.55 2.75
C SER A 92 -4.50 -8.44 2.47
N ALA A 93 -4.53 -7.37 3.26
CA ALA A 93 -5.43 -6.23 3.05
C ALA A 93 -5.27 -5.58 1.66
N ALA A 94 -4.04 -5.51 1.13
CA ALA A 94 -3.80 -4.99 -0.21
C ALA A 94 -4.42 -5.89 -1.29
N TYR A 95 -4.43 -7.21 -1.09
CA TYR A 95 -5.11 -8.11 -2.00
C TYR A 95 -6.63 -8.00 -1.89
N ALA A 96 -7.18 -7.77 -0.70
CA ALA A 96 -8.62 -7.50 -0.55
C ALA A 96 -9.03 -6.27 -1.37
N ILE A 97 -8.22 -5.19 -1.33
CA ILE A 97 -8.40 -3.99 -2.15
C ILE A 97 -8.27 -4.34 -3.64
N ALA A 98 -7.19 -5.02 -4.05
CA ALA A 98 -6.97 -5.42 -5.43
C ALA A 98 -8.13 -6.25 -5.98
N SER A 99 -8.62 -7.23 -5.19
CA SER A 99 -9.72 -8.11 -5.57
C SER A 99 -11.03 -7.36 -5.82
N SER A 100 -11.19 -6.16 -5.23
CA SER A 100 -12.38 -5.33 -5.39
C SER A 100 -12.43 -4.57 -6.72
N ALA A 101 -11.33 -4.51 -7.45
CA ALA A 101 -11.29 -3.99 -8.81
C ALA A 101 -12.01 -4.93 -9.79
N GLU A 102 -12.33 -4.43 -11.01
CA GLU A 102 -12.92 -5.23 -12.07
C GLU A 102 -11.95 -6.31 -12.58
N LYS A 103 -10.66 -5.94 -12.69
CA LYS A 103 -9.57 -6.81 -13.10
C LYS A 103 -8.36 -6.64 -12.20
N VAL A 104 -7.66 -7.76 -11.96
CA VAL A 104 -6.42 -7.81 -11.20
C VAL A 104 -5.32 -8.36 -12.09
N PHE A 105 -4.27 -7.60 -12.26
CA PHE A 105 -3.07 -8.03 -12.98
C PHE A 105 -1.88 -8.16 -12.05
N VAL A 106 -0.97 -9.03 -12.42
CA VAL A 106 0.31 -9.26 -11.73
C VAL A 106 1.44 -9.17 -12.73
N SER A 107 2.65 -8.82 -12.30
CA SER A 107 3.85 -9.00 -13.11
C SER A 107 4.31 -10.46 -13.05
N ARG A 108 5.36 -10.83 -13.79
CA ARG A 108 5.92 -12.19 -13.74
C ARG A 108 6.47 -12.56 -12.38
N THR A 109 6.90 -11.56 -11.61
CA THR A 109 7.56 -11.72 -10.31
C THR A 109 6.75 -11.21 -9.15
N SER A 110 5.74 -10.39 -9.40
CA SER A 110 4.87 -9.88 -8.34
C SER A 110 3.92 -10.96 -7.82
N GLY A 111 3.56 -10.81 -6.55
CA GLY A 111 2.76 -11.77 -5.84
C GLY A 111 1.43 -11.21 -5.36
N VAL A 112 0.48 -12.12 -5.18
CA VAL A 112 -0.82 -11.88 -4.54
C VAL A 112 -1.11 -12.98 -3.53
N GLY A 113 -2.05 -12.77 -2.65
CA GLY A 113 -2.43 -13.77 -1.66
C GLY A 113 -2.26 -13.29 -0.24
N SER A 114 -1.64 -14.10 0.63
CA SER A 114 -1.60 -13.83 2.08
C SER A 114 -2.99 -13.55 2.65
N ILE A 115 -4.01 -14.29 2.17
CA ILE A 115 -5.42 -14.10 2.55
C ILE A 115 -5.62 -14.70 3.94
N GLY A 116 -5.33 -13.90 4.95
CA GLY A 116 -5.37 -14.34 6.34
C GLY A 116 -5.43 -13.16 7.29
N VAL A 117 -5.72 -13.47 8.56
CA VAL A 117 -5.79 -12.50 9.65
C VAL A 117 -4.88 -12.97 10.78
N ILE A 118 -4.07 -12.07 11.30
CA ILE A 118 -3.22 -12.34 12.44
C ILE A 118 -3.52 -11.36 13.58
N ALA A 119 -3.47 -11.84 14.81
CA ALA A 119 -3.40 -11.03 16.00
C ALA A 119 -2.30 -11.56 16.90
N SER A 120 -1.65 -10.69 17.65
CA SER A 120 -0.54 -11.07 18.53
C SER A 120 -0.74 -10.49 19.92
N HIS A 121 -0.44 -11.29 20.93
CA HIS A 121 -0.27 -10.84 22.31
C HIS A 121 1.21 -10.94 22.67
N ILE A 122 1.75 -9.88 23.29
CA ILE A 122 3.12 -9.87 23.79
C ILE A 122 3.07 -10.06 25.31
N ASP A 123 3.65 -11.15 25.81
CA ASP A 123 3.87 -11.37 27.24
C ASP A 123 5.26 -10.89 27.62
N GLN A 124 5.35 -9.77 28.30
CA GLN A 124 6.59 -9.20 28.83
C GLN A 124 6.77 -9.39 30.35
N SER A 125 5.92 -10.16 31.00
CA SER A 125 5.95 -10.36 32.45
C SER A 125 7.32 -10.79 32.99
N ARG A 126 8.01 -11.69 32.28
CA ARG A 126 9.36 -12.13 32.66
C ARG A 126 10.43 -11.06 32.45
N PHE A 127 10.23 -10.15 31.51
CA PHE A 127 11.11 -9.01 31.33
C PHE A 127 10.94 -8.04 32.50
N ASP A 128 9.70 -7.74 32.88
CA ASP A 128 9.37 -6.87 34.00
C ASP A 128 10.00 -7.40 35.31
N GLU A 129 9.83 -8.70 35.55
CA GLU A 129 10.42 -9.35 36.74
C GLU A 129 11.95 -9.18 36.79
N LYS A 130 12.65 -9.36 35.66
CA LYS A 130 14.11 -9.14 35.57
C LYS A 130 14.51 -7.70 35.82
N GLN A 131 13.65 -6.73 35.51
CA GLN A 131 13.88 -5.31 35.78
C GLN A 131 13.45 -4.89 37.21
N GLY A 132 12.95 -5.84 38.02
CA GLY A 132 12.44 -5.54 39.36
C GLY A 132 11.11 -4.77 39.36
N ILE A 133 10.38 -4.78 38.23
CA ILE A 133 9.11 -4.08 38.11
C ILE A 133 7.97 -5.08 38.38
N LYS A 134 7.05 -4.69 39.26
CA LYS A 134 5.84 -5.46 39.55
C LYS A 134 4.60 -4.64 39.20
N TYR A 135 3.83 -5.12 38.25
CA TYR A 135 2.54 -4.54 37.93
C TYR A 135 1.46 -5.10 38.88
N THR A 136 0.59 -4.23 39.35
CA THR A 136 -0.64 -4.60 40.06
C THR A 136 -1.78 -3.87 39.36
N THR A 137 -2.48 -4.56 38.48
CA THR A 137 -3.58 -3.99 37.71
C THR A 137 -4.89 -4.12 38.48
N ILE A 138 -5.58 -3.01 38.70
CA ILE A 138 -6.92 -2.97 39.32
C ILE A 138 -7.91 -2.57 38.22
N PHE A 139 -8.91 -3.42 37.98
CA PHE A 139 -9.86 -3.19 36.91
C PHE A 139 -11.29 -3.56 37.34
N ALA A 140 -12.26 -2.97 36.63
CA ALA A 140 -13.69 -3.31 36.75
C ALA A 140 -14.20 -3.76 35.38
N GLY A 141 -14.96 -4.84 35.39
CA GLY A 141 -15.37 -5.57 34.18
C GLY A 141 -14.43 -6.74 33.89
N LYS A 142 -14.99 -7.95 33.89
CA LYS A 142 -14.26 -9.24 33.85
C LYS A 142 -13.21 -9.31 32.75
N ARG A 143 -13.49 -8.70 31.60
CA ARG A 143 -12.65 -8.77 30.40
C ARG A 143 -11.76 -7.54 30.17
N LYS A 144 -11.77 -6.60 31.10
CA LYS A 144 -11.07 -5.33 30.90
C LYS A 144 -9.55 -5.48 30.89
N ASN A 145 -9.05 -6.55 31.51
CA ASN A 145 -7.63 -6.86 31.60
C ASN A 145 -7.16 -7.91 30.58
N ASP A 146 -8.05 -8.32 29.67
CA ASP A 146 -7.67 -9.23 28.58
C ASP A 146 -6.55 -8.61 27.75
N LEU A 147 -5.60 -9.44 27.30
CA LEU A 147 -4.44 -9.06 26.51
C LEU A 147 -3.48 -8.07 27.22
N ASN A 148 -3.51 -7.99 28.56
CA ASN A 148 -2.53 -7.22 29.32
C ASN A 148 -1.12 -7.78 29.05
N PRO A 149 -0.15 -6.96 28.55
CA PRO A 149 1.18 -7.45 28.22
C PRO A 149 2.06 -7.78 29.43
N HIS A 150 1.63 -7.38 30.65
CA HIS A 150 2.41 -7.59 31.87
C HIS A 150 2.06 -8.91 32.59
N GLU A 151 1.27 -9.75 31.97
CA GLU A 151 0.94 -11.08 32.48
C GLU A 151 0.72 -12.08 31.32
N PRO A 152 0.90 -13.39 31.56
CA PRO A 152 0.59 -14.40 30.57
C PRO A 152 -0.88 -14.34 30.16
N ILE A 153 -1.15 -14.55 28.88
CA ILE A 153 -2.52 -14.57 28.36
C ILE A 153 -3.33 -15.71 29.02
N SER A 154 -4.51 -15.40 29.49
CA SER A 154 -5.41 -16.43 30.02
C SER A 154 -6.01 -17.27 28.91
N LEU A 155 -6.40 -18.51 29.20
CA LEU A 155 -7.09 -19.38 28.24
C LEU A 155 -8.41 -18.77 27.73
N GLU A 156 -9.12 -18.03 28.57
CA GLU A 156 -10.36 -17.34 28.20
C GLU A 156 -10.09 -16.18 27.23
N SER A 157 -9.05 -15.39 27.49
CA SER A 157 -8.64 -14.29 26.62
C SER A 157 -8.12 -14.81 25.28
N LEU A 158 -7.30 -15.89 25.29
CA LEU A 158 -6.81 -16.53 24.09
C LEU A 158 -7.96 -17.01 23.20
N LYS A 159 -8.91 -17.75 23.78
CA LYS A 159 -10.08 -18.24 23.06
C LYS A 159 -10.89 -17.10 22.43
N SER A 160 -11.09 -16.00 23.14
CA SER A 160 -11.81 -14.85 22.60
C SER A 160 -11.06 -14.17 21.46
N LEU A 161 -9.73 -14.13 21.52
CA LEU A 161 -8.91 -13.60 20.45
C LEU A 161 -8.97 -14.50 19.21
N GLU A 162 -8.93 -15.82 19.40
CA GLU A 162 -9.11 -16.80 18.31
C GLU A 162 -10.49 -16.69 17.65
N GLU A 163 -11.56 -16.54 18.43
CA GLU A 163 -12.91 -16.33 17.91
C GLU A 163 -13.00 -15.06 17.06
N GLU A 164 -12.38 -13.97 17.48
CA GLU A 164 -12.37 -12.71 16.72
C GLU A 164 -11.52 -12.80 15.44
N VAL A 165 -10.34 -13.40 15.50
CA VAL A 165 -9.50 -13.65 14.31
C VAL A 165 -10.26 -14.50 13.29
N ASN A 166 -10.93 -15.57 13.73
CA ASN A 166 -11.73 -16.42 12.86
C ASN A 166 -12.91 -15.65 12.25
N ARG A 167 -13.62 -14.83 13.03
CA ARG A 167 -14.70 -13.99 12.52
C ARG A 167 -14.23 -13.04 11.42
N LEU A 168 -13.10 -12.39 11.61
CA LEU A 168 -12.51 -11.49 10.61
C LEU A 168 -12.02 -12.26 9.37
N TYR A 169 -11.48 -13.46 9.56
CA TYR A 169 -11.08 -14.33 8.46
C TYR A 169 -12.27 -14.78 7.60
N GLU A 170 -13.41 -15.11 8.20
CA GLU A 170 -14.63 -15.40 7.45
C GLU A 170 -15.06 -14.21 6.58
N ILE A 171 -15.12 -13.00 7.15
CA ILE A 171 -15.47 -11.78 6.40
C ILE A 171 -14.48 -11.57 5.23
N LEU A 172 -13.20 -11.72 5.48
CA LEU A 172 -12.17 -11.53 4.46
C LEU A 172 -12.31 -12.53 3.30
N THR A 173 -12.52 -13.82 3.64
CA THR A 173 -12.63 -14.88 2.64
C THR A 173 -13.94 -14.78 1.84
N GLU A 174 -15.05 -14.40 2.47
CA GLU A 174 -16.33 -14.14 1.80
C GLU A 174 -16.24 -12.94 0.84
N LEU A 175 -15.62 -11.84 1.28
CA LEU A 175 -15.39 -10.65 0.48
C LEU A 175 -14.58 -10.98 -0.79
N ILE A 176 -13.45 -11.65 -0.63
CA ILE A 176 -12.57 -11.99 -1.75
C ILE A 176 -13.24 -13.01 -2.67
N ALA A 177 -13.96 -14.00 -2.13
CA ALA A 177 -14.71 -14.97 -2.91
C ALA A 177 -15.75 -14.28 -3.80
N ARG A 178 -16.54 -13.36 -3.24
CA ARG A 178 -17.49 -12.52 -3.98
C ARG A 178 -16.79 -11.75 -5.09
N ASN A 179 -15.73 -11.05 -4.75
CA ASN A 179 -15.01 -10.15 -5.65
C ASN A 179 -14.39 -10.88 -6.84
N ARG A 180 -13.86 -12.08 -6.60
CA ARG A 180 -13.19 -12.91 -7.63
C ARG A 180 -14.12 -13.92 -8.31
N GLY A 181 -15.37 -14.04 -7.86
CA GLY A 181 -16.30 -15.06 -8.38
C GLY A 181 -15.86 -16.50 -8.06
N LEU A 182 -15.13 -16.69 -6.96
CA LEU A 182 -14.65 -17.99 -6.49
C LEU A 182 -15.51 -18.47 -5.31
N SER A 183 -15.43 -19.76 -4.99
CA SER A 183 -16.04 -20.26 -3.75
C SER A 183 -15.20 -19.84 -2.53
N VAL A 184 -15.86 -19.62 -1.40
CA VAL A 184 -15.17 -19.35 -0.12
C VAL A 184 -14.18 -20.46 0.21
N GLN A 185 -14.54 -21.72 -0.11
CA GLN A 185 -13.65 -22.86 0.12
C GLN A 185 -12.39 -22.79 -0.79
N ALA A 186 -12.49 -22.32 -2.02
CA ALA A 186 -11.32 -22.11 -2.89
C ALA A 186 -10.37 -21.06 -2.31
N ILE A 187 -10.91 -19.98 -1.72
CA ILE A 187 -10.12 -18.96 -1.04
C ILE A 187 -9.45 -19.56 0.21
N LYS A 188 -10.20 -20.27 1.05
CA LYS A 188 -9.65 -20.92 2.26
C LYS A 188 -8.57 -21.94 1.93
N ASN A 189 -8.69 -22.68 0.83
CA ASN A 189 -7.69 -23.64 0.38
C ASN A 189 -6.36 -23.02 -0.04
N THR A 190 -6.30 -21.69 -0.19
CA THR A 190 -5.01 -21.00 -0.40
C THR A 190 -4.13 -21.00 0.84
N GLU A 191 -4.70 -21.30 2.03
CA GLU A 191 -3.97 -21.37 3.32
C GLU A 191 -3.10 -20.14 3.58
N ALA A 192 -3.58 -18.95 3.18
CA ALA A 192 -2.84 -17.70 3.20
C ALA A 192 -1.49 -17.74 2.46
N GLY A 193 -1.34 -18.63 1.49
CA GLY A 193 -0.15 -18.76 0.64
C GLY A 193 0.05 -17.55 -0.28
N LEU A 194 1.26 -17.46 -0.83
CA LEU A 194 1.64 -16.43 -1.81
C LEU A 194 1.69 -17.07 -3.20
N TYR A 195 1.16 -16.35 -4.19
CA TYR A 195 1.03 -16.83 -5.55
C TYR A 195 1.55 -15.77 -6.53
N PHE A 196 2.46 -16.18 -7.42
CA PHE A 196 3.22 -15.28 -8.28
C PHE A 196 2.88 -15.52 -9.75
N GLY A 197 2.89 -14.46 -10.55
CA GLY A 197 2.75 -14.49 -11.99
C GLY A 197 1.62 -15.39 -12.48
N GLU A 198 1.93 -16.30 -13.41
CA GLU A 198 0.96 -17.23 -14.01
C GLU A 198 0.24 -18.11 -12.97
N LYS A 199 0.89 -18.44 -11.85
CA LYS A 199 0.25 -19.25 -10.82
C LYS A 199 -0.91 -18.55 -10.15
N ALA A 200 -0.82 -17.23 -9.97
CA ALA A 200 -1.92 -16.42 -9.45
C ALA A 200 -3.13 -16.42 -10.41
N VAL A 201 -2.85 -16.45 -11.72
CA VAL A 201 -3.90 -16.53 -12.76
C VAL A 201 -4.55 -17.91 -12.76
N GLU A 202 -3.76 -19.00 -12.72
CA GLU A 202 -4.27 -20.38 -12.70
C GLU A 202 -5.27 -20.65 -11.58
N ILE A 203 -5.04 -20.07 -10.39
CA ILE A 203 -5.91 -20.26 -9.24
C ILE A 203 -7.02 -19.21 -9.13
N GLY A 204 -7.13 -18.29 -10.11
CA GLY A 204 -8.17 -17.28 -10.19
C GLY A 204 -7.96 -16.03 -9.31
N LEU A 205 -6.79 -15.87 -8.68
CA LEU A 205 -6.49 -14.67 -7.89
C LEU A 205 -6.07 -13.47 -8.75
N ALA A 206 -5.63 -13.71 -10.01
CA ALA A 206 -5.37 -12.66 -10.98
C ALA A 206 -6.08 -12.97 -12.31
N ASP A 207 -6.22 -11.96 -13.17
CA ASP A 207 -6.86 -12.06 -14.49
C ASP A 207 -5.82 -12.16 -15.62
N GLY A 208 -4.57 -11.85 -15.34
CA GLY A 208 -3.50 -11.94 -16.34
C GLY A 208 -2.16 -11.44 -15.81
N VAL A 209 -1.11 -11.74 -16.58
CA VAL A 209 0.24 -11.29 -16.31
C VAL A 209 0.59 -10.13 -17.23
N THR A 210 0.94 -8.99 -16.65
CA THR A 210 1.38 -7.80 -17.37
C THR A 210 2.23 -6.91 -16.47
N THR A 211 2.97 -5.98 -17.05
CA THR A 211 3.63 -4.93 -16.30
C THR A 211 2.77 -3.67 -16.29
N PHE A 212 2.91 -2.83 -15.25
CA PHE A 212 2.30 -1.51 -15.20
C PHE A 212 2.51 -0.73 -16.51
N PHE A 213 3.74 -0.76 -17.00
CA PHE A 213 4.10 -0.10 -18.23
C PHE A 213 3.39 -0.65 -19.47
N GLU A 214 3.30 -1.98 -19.61
CA GLU A 214 2.58 -2.59 -20.74
C GLU A 214 1.10 -2.28 -20.69
N PHE A 215 0.49 -2.31 -19.51
CA PHE A 215 -0.91 -1.95 -19.32
C PHE A 215 -1.20 -0.52 -19.78
N ILE A 216 -0.38 0.44 -19.34
CA ILE A 216 -0.55 1.87 -19.69
C ILE A 216 -0.38 2.11 -21.19
N ASN A 217 0.61 1.47 -21.83
CA ASN A 217 0.92 1.77 -23.25
C ASN A 217 0.10 0.99 -24.26
N LYS A 218 -0.25 -0.26 -23.95
CA LYS A 218 -0.94 -1.14 -24.92
C LYS A 218 -2.44 -1.22 -24.71
N GLY A 219 -2.93 -0.86 -23.52
CA GLY A 219 -4.29 -1.17 -23.12
C GLY A 219 -4.54 -2.69 -23.08
N GLU A 220 -5.68 -3.09 -22.51
CA GLU A 220 -6.02 -4.51 -22.33
C GLU A 220 -6.19 -5.32 -23.62
N ASN A 221 -6.57 -4.66 -24.72
CA ASN A 221 -6.90 -5.33 -25.98
C ASN A 221 -5.72 -5.95 -26.75
N THR A 222 -4.48 -5.73 -26.30
CA THR A 222 -3.28 -6.23 -26.99
C THR A 222 -2.65 -7.45 -26.32
N MET A 223 -3.16 -7.87 -25.15
CA MET A 223 -2.54 -8.93 -24.33
C MET A 223 -2.80 -10.36 -24.85
N ASN A 224 -3.71 -10.54 -25.80
CA ASN A 224 -4.06 -11.87 -26.35
C ASN A 224 -3.30 -12.26 -27.63
N LYS A 225 -2.27 -11.52 -28.03
CA LYS A 225 -1.42 -11.93 -29.17
C LYS A 225 0.04 -11.95 -28.77
N GLN A 226 0.52 -13.14 -28.46
CA GLN A 226 1.94 -13.49 -28.48
C GLN A 226 2.51 -13.35 -29.90
N THR A 227 3.75 -12.94 -29.91
CA THR A 227 4.82 -13.17 -30.90
C THR A 227 5.29 -12.00 -31.75
N THR A 228 6.60 -11.80 -31.57
CA THR A 228 7.67 -11.41 -32.51
C THR A 228 7.80 -9.95 -32.93
N THR A 229 8.82 -9.28 -32.38
CA THR A 229 10.00 -8.79 -33.15
C THR A 229 11.06 -8.20 -32.20
N ASP A 230 12.22 -8.83 -32.18
CA ASP A 230 13.32 -8.66 -31.20
C ASP A 230 14.35 -7.58 -31.54
N LEU A 231 14.10 -6.55 -32.31
CA LEU A 231 15.14 -5.58 -32.71
C LEU A 231 14.81 -4.08 -32.53
N GLU A 232 13.57 -3.72 -32.21
CA GLU A 232 13.20 -2.33 -31.84
C GLU A 232 13.07 -2.14 -30.32
N THR A 233 13.23 -3.22 -29.56
CA THR A 233 12.89 -3.31 -28.14
C THR A 233 13.96 -2.70 -27.23
N ASP A 234 15.22 -2.62 -27.63
CA ASP A 234 16.30 -2.19 -26.73
C ASP A 234 16.33 -0.66 -26.50
N ASN A 235 16.09 0.13 -27.52
CA ASN A 235 16.03 1.60 -27.38
C ASN A 235 14.74 2.06 -26.69
N LEU A 236 13.64 1.37 -26.94
CA LEU A 236 12.36 1.66 -26.29
C LEU A 236 12.40 1.29 -24.79
N THR A 237 13.05 0.19 -24.44
CA THR A 237 13.17 -0.28 -23.05
C THR A 237 14.02 0.67 -22.21
N LYS A 238 15.09 1.23 -22.78
CA LYS A 238 15.95 2.21 -22.11
C LYS A 238 15.22 3.53 -21.84
N TYR A 239 14.56 4.09 -22.84
CA TYR A 239 13.75 5.31 -22.70
C TYR A 239 12.63 5.15 -21.66
N ARG A 240 12.09 3.98 -21.56
CA ARG A 240 11.02 3.58 -20.65
C ARG A 240 11.46 3.52 -19.20
N THR A 241 12.62 2.95 -18.94
CA THR A 241 13.21 2.90 -17.60
C THR A 241 13.52 4.32 -17.11
N GLU A 242 13.98 5.18 -18.01
CA GLU A 242 14.25 6.59 -17.72
C GLU A 242 12.99 7.37 -17.34
N VAL A 243 11.87 7.18 -18.04
CA VAL A 243 10.60 7.85 -17.73
C VAL A 243 10.03 7.41 -16.37
N VAL A 244 10.07 6.12 -16.05
CA VAL A 244 9.62 5.62 -14.74
C VAL A 244 10.48 6.19 -13.61
N GLU A 245 11.78 6.29 -13.82
CA GLU A 245 12.68 6.87 -12.81
C GLU A 245 12.50 8.38 -12.66
N LEU A 246 12.19 9.10 -13.75
CA LEU A 246 11.80 10.52 -13.72
C LEU A 246 10.53 10.74 -12.88
N ILE A 247 9.50 9.93 -13.11
CA ILE A 247 8.25 9.98 -12.34
C ILE A 247 8.54 9.74 -10.85
N ARG A 248 9.36 8.73 -10.54
CA ARG A 248 9.76 8.41 -9.16
C ARG A 248 10.53 9.56 -8.50
N LEU A 249 11.46 10.16 -9.20
CA LEU A 249 12.25 11.30 -8.73
C LEU A 249 11.37 12.53 -8.45
N CYS A 250 10.44 12.86 -9.35
CA CYS A 250 9.54 13.98 -9.18
C CYS A 250 8.60 13.77 -7.97
N ASN A 251 8.08 12.55 -7.78
CA ASN A 251 7.24 12.22 -6.63
C ASN A 251 8.03 12.26 -5.32
N LEU A 252 9.24 11.68 -5.28
CA LEU A 252 10.13 11.76 -4.11
C LEU A 252 10.51 13.20 -3.75
N SER A 253 10.60 14.07 -4.74
CA SER A 253 10.89 15.49 -4.56
C SER A 253 9.65 16.33 -4.23
N THR A 254 8.48 15.69 -4.10
CA THR A 254 7.18 16.38 -3.92
C THR A 254 6.88 17.43 -4.99
N MET A 255 7.25 17.14 -6.24
CA MET A 255 7.08 18.00 -7.42
C MET A 255 6.50 17.23 -8.61
N PRO A 256 5.33 16.56 -8.46
CA PRO A 256 4.73 15.78 -9.54
C PRO A 256 4.37 16.63 -10.77
N GLU A 257 4.16 17.92 -10.60
CA GLU A 257 3.90 18.87 -11.68
C GLU A 257 5.05 19.01 -12.69
N LYS A 258 6.28 18.59 -12.32
CA LYS A 258 7.45 18.60 -13.21
C LYS A 258 7.54 17.38 -14.15
N ILE A 259 6.75 16.35 -13.91
CA ILE A 259 6.78 15.09 -14.70
C ILE A 259 6.52 15.39 -16.19
N GLY A 260 5.42 16.12 -16.49
CA GLY A 260 5.06 16.46 -17.88
C GLY A 260 6.15 17.25 -18.59
N GLU A 261 6.67 18.28 -17.93
CA GLU A 261 7.72 19.15 -18.46
C GLU A 261 9.01 18.37 -18.80
N PHE A 262 9.46 17.50 -17.88
CA PHE A 262 10.68 16.71 -18.10
C PHE A 262 10.53 15.66 -19.21
N ILE A 263 9.34 15.06 -19.35
CA ILE A 263 9.06 14.11 -20.42
C ILE A 263 9.00 14.80 -21.78
N GLU A 264 8.31 15.95 -21.89
CA GLU A 264 8.20 16.72 -23.13
C GLU A 264 9.54 17.26 -23.62
N GLN A 265 10.40 17.66 -22.69
CA GLN A 265 11.74 18.20 -22.99
C GLN A 265 12.79 17.11 -23.19
N GLY A 266 12.47 15.83 -22.96
CA GLY A 266 13.43 14.73 -23.07
C GLY A 266 14.60 14.85 -22.09
N VAL A 267 14.34 15.36 -20.88
CA VAL A 267 15.34 15.60 -19.84
C VAL A 267 15.89 14.26 -19.32
N SER A 268 17.21 14.09 -19.26
CA SER A 268 17.81 12.87 -18.69
C SER A 268 17.60 12.81 -17.17
N ILE A 269 17.70 11.59 -16.61
CA ILE A 269 17.56 11.36 -15.15
C ILE A 269 18.56 12.23 -14.35
N GLU A 270 19.78 12.37 -14.85
CA GLU A 270 20.83 13.19 -14.21
C GLU A 270 20.46 14.67 -14.19
N GLN A 271 20.01 15.19 -15.33
CA GLN A 271 19.54 16.57 -15.44
C GLN A 271 18.30 16.83 -14.56
N ALA A 272 17.36 15.88 -14.53
CA ALA A 272 16.19 15.99 -13.66
C ALA A 272 16.56 16.02 -12.17
N ARG A 273 17.55 15.23 -11.75
CA ARG A 273 18.08 15.25 -10.38
C ARG A 273 18.69 16.60 -10.03
N GLU A 274 19.49 17.18 -10.92
CA GLU A 274 20.07 18.51 -10.71
C GLU A 274 19.00 19.58 -10.53
N VAL A 275 18.03 19.65 -11.43
CA VAL A 275 16.94 20.63 -11.40
C VAL A 275 16.08 20.45 -10.13
N LEU A 276 15.72 19.21 -9.78
CA LEU A 276 14.93 18.95 -8.58
C LEU A 276 15.70 19.28 -7.30
N MET A 277 16.99 19.02 -7.24
CA MET A 277 17.86 19.40 -6.11
C MET A 277 17.97 20.93 -5.96
N GLU A 278 18.10 21.68 -7.05
CA GLU A 278 18.12 23.13 -7.03
C GLU A 278 16.78 23.71 -6.51
N LEU A 279 15.67 23.18 -7.02
CA LEU A 279 14.33 23.60 -6.58
C LEU A 279 14.06 23.26 -5.11
N LEU A 280 14.52 22.09 -4.63
CA LEU A 280 14.46 21.72 -3.21
C LEU A 280 15.31 22.66 -2.35
N ALA A 281 16.52 22.99 -2.81
CA ALA A 281 17.40 23.93 -2.10
C ALA A 281 16.80 25.34 -2.02
N GLU A 282 16.14 25.81 -3.08
CA GLU A 282 15.42 27.09 -3.08
C GLU A 282 14.20 27.06 -2.13
N ARG A 283 13.47 25.95 -2.11
CA ARG A 283 12.32 25.76 -1.21
C ARG A 283 12.77 25.74 0.26
N THR A 284 13.90 25.09 0.54
CA THR A 284 14.50 25.03 1.88
C THR A 284 15.02 26.39 2.35
N LYS A 285 15.57 27.22 1.46
CA LYS A 285 15.99 28.60 1.76
C LYS A 285 14.80 29.52 2.11
N LYS A 286 13.62 29.24 1.56
CA LYS A 286 12.38 30.00 1.88
C LYS A 286 11.70 29.55 3.16
N THR A 287 12.08 28.36 3.68
CA THR A 287 11.57 27.84 4.94
C THR A 287 12.66 28.05 6.00
N GLU A 288 12.67 29.23 6.64
CA GLU A 288 13.47 29.43 7.87
C GLU A 288 12.95 28.47 8.93
N ILE A 289 13.68 27.38 9.13
CA ILE A 289 13.51 26.55 10.32
C ILE A 289 14.16 27.33 11.47
N LEU A 290 13.36 28.09 12.19
CA LEU A 290 13.73 28.62 13.51
C LEU A 290 13.81 27.43 14.46
N SER A 291 14.93 26.70 14.44
CA SER A 291 15.30 25.82 15.55
C SER A 291 15.71 26.74 16.70
N ALA A 292 14.77 27.01 17.61
CA ALA A 292 15.08 27.54 18.92
C ALA A 292 15.85 26.44 19.68
N ILE A 293 17.16 26.41 19.55
CA ILE A 293 18.01 25.73 20.50
C ILE A 293 18.03 26.63 21.73
N PRO A 294 17.54 26.17 22.91
CA PRO A 294 17.75 26.92 24.14
C PRO A 294 19.26 26.96 24.38
N GLN A 295 19.86 28.15 24.36
CA GLN A 295 21.18 28.36 24.91
C GLN A 295 21.09 28.18 26.41
N ASN A 296 21.27 26.94 26.89
CA ASN A 296 21.66 26.74 28.28
C ASN A 296 23.14 27.02 28.37
N SER A 297 23.46 28.19 28.92
CA SER A 297 24.75 28.55 29.47
C SER A 297 25.13 27.47 30.47
N GLY A 298 26.16 26.69 30.11
CA GLY A 298 26.77 25.73 31.01
C GLY A 298 27.59 26.44 32.13
N GLU A 299 26.91 26.85 33.16
CA GLU A 299 27.47 27.18 34.47
C GLU A 299 26.30 27.07 35.44
N ASP A 300 26.21 25.98 36.17
CA ASP A 300 25.55 25.74 37.47
C ASP A 300 24.97 24.33 37.63
N LEU A 301 25.80 23.32 37.41
CA LEU A 301 25.40 21.93 37.79
C LEU A 301 26.58 21.14 38.42
N MET A 302 27.48 21.85 39.15
CA MET A 302 28.56 21.21 39.90
C MET A 302 28.59 21.66 41.36
N MET A 303 27.48 22.02 41.99
CA MET A 303 27.44 22.26 43.44
C MET A 303 26.07 21.92 44.02
N GLN A 304 25.75 20.64 44.09
CA GLN A 304 24.82 20.10 45.08
C GLN A 304 24.85 18.56 45.08
N VAL A 305 25.97 17.98 45.48
CA VAL A 305 26.04 16.69 46.18
C VAL A 305 27.19 16.78 47.19
N ALA A 306 26.88 17.20 48.37
CA ALA A 306 27.59 16.91 49.59
C ALA A 306 26.56 16.60 50.66
#